data_37c544f2a461aef6700f446512a564e7
#
_entry.id   37c544f2a461aef6700f446512a564e7
#
_cell.length_a   1.000
_cell.length_b   1.000
_cell.length_c   1.000
_cell.angle_alpha   90.00
_cell.angle_beta   90.00
_cell.angle_gamma   90.00
#
_symmetry.space_group_name_H-M   'P 1'
#
loop_
_entity.id
_entity.type
_entity.pdbx_description
1 polymer ?
#
loop_
_entity_poly.entity_id
_entity_poly.type
_entity_poly.pdbx_seq_one_letter_code
_entity_poly.pdbx_strand_id
1 'polypeptide(L)' 'MYPQIIRIKDGRGKLIKDINIQLPKLLQDNDLLTYEGHLYIVISVSIEIQEIKTIAQGQYIVEVKRLK' A
#
# COMPACT_ATOMS: atom_id res chain seq x y z
N MET A 1 -14.55 6.11 2.07
CA MET A 1 -13.29 5.84 1.35
C MET A 1 -12.18 5.62 2.36
N TYR A 2 -11.28 4.70 2.06
CA TYR A 2 -10.19 4.35 2.96
C TYR A 2 -8.88 4.88 2.39
N PRO A 3 -8.26 5.90 3.01
CA PRO A 3 -6.96 6.38 2.59
C PRO A 3 -5.89 5.33 2.90
N GLN A 4 -5.04 5.07 1.93
CA GLN A 4 -3.98 4.07 2.02
C GLN A 4 -2.74 4.58 1.31
N ILE A 5 -1.57 4.20 1.81
CA ILE A 5 -0.33 4.36 1.07
C ILE A 5 0.00 3.04 0.41
N ILE A 6 0.09 3.05 -0.92
CA ILE A 6 0.50 1.88 -1.67
C ILE A 6 2.00 1.98 -1.90
N ARG A 7 2.74 1.06 -1.31
CA ARG A 7 4.20 0.99 -1.48
C ARG A 7 4.50 0.00 -2.60
N ILE A 8 4.88 0.53 -3.75
CA ILE A 8 5.07 -0.25 -4.97
C ILE A 8 6.50 -0.74 -5.05
N LYS A 9 6.64 -2.07 -5.18
CA LYS A 9 7.92 -2.73 -5.34
C LYS A 9 7.98 -3.46 -6.67
N ASP A 10 9.18 -3.55 -7.25
CA ASP A 10 9.39 -4.32 -8.46
C ASP A 10 9.38 -5.83 -8.17
N GLY A 11 9.60 -6.66 -9.20
CA GLY A 11 9.60 -8.11 -9.06
C GLY A 11 10.71 -8.65 -8.16
N ARG A 12 11.71 -7.83 -7.83
CA ARG A 12 12.81 -8.20 -6.94
C ARG A 12 12.62 -7.67 -5.52
N GLY A 13 11.51 -6.97 -5.27
CA GLY A 13 11.23 -6.39 -3.97
C GLY A 13 11.84 -5.02 -3.74
N LYS A 14 12.42 -4.39 -4.77
CA LYS A 14 12.98 -3.05 -4.67
C LYS A 14 11.87 -2.01 -4.72
N LEU A 15 11.91 -1.05 -3.80
CA LEU A 15 10.94 0.04 -3.78
C LEU A 15 11.04 0.89 -5.04
N ILE A 16 9.91 1.09 -5.72
CA ILE A 16 9.80 1.98 -6.87
C ILE A 16 9.28 3.34 -6.41
N LYS A 17 8.11 3.36 -5.74
CA LYS A 17 7.54 4.60 -5.20
C LYS A 17 6.39 4.29 -4.26
N ASP A 18 6.00 5.32 -3.49
CA ASP A 18 4.79 5.29 -2.66
C ASP A 18 3.71 6.15 -3.32
N ILE A 19 2.47 5.68 -3.26
CA ILE A 19 1.32 6.41 -3.80
C ILE A 19 0.28 6.56 -2.71
N ASN A 20 -0.22 7.78 -2.52
CA ASN A 20 -1.38 8.03 -1.67
C ASN A 20 -2.65 7.83 -2.49
N ILE A 21 -3.54 6.98 -2.02
CA ILE A 21 -4.77 6.66 -2.75
C ILE A 21 -5.92 6.47 -1.78
N GLN A 22 -7.12 6.77 -2.23
CA GLN A 22 -8.34 6.44 -1.50
C GLN A 22 -9.15 5.43 -2.30
N LEU A 23 -9.52 4.34 -1.65
CA LEU A 23 -10.31 3.27 -2.26
C LEU A 23 -11.55 2.99 -1.43
N PRO A 24 -12.62 2.47 -2.07
CA PRO A 24 -13.84 2.12 -1.35
C PRO A 24 -13.67 0.94 -0.39
N LYS A 25 -12.54 0.25 -0.44
CA LYS A 25 -12.22 -0.84 0.49
C LYS A 25 -10.76 -0.80 0.86
N LEU A 26 -10.42 -1.44 1.99
CA LEU A 26 -9.03 -1.70 2.34
C LEU A 26 -8.52 -2.89 1.54
N LEU A 27 -7.34 -2.74 0.95
CA LEU A 27 -6.66 -3.85 0.29
C LEU A 27 -6.19 -4.85 1.33
N GLN A 28 -6.24 -6.13 0.98
CA GLN A 28 -5.84 -7.23 1.85
C GLN A 28 -4.78 -8.09 1.17
N ASP A 29 -4.10 -8.92 1.95
CA ASP A 29 -3.11 -9.85 1.42
C ASP A 29 -3.69 -10.64 0.25
N ASN A 30 -2.89 -10.78 -0.80
CA ASN A 30 -3.21 -11.50 -2.03
C ASN A 30 -4.20 -10.80 -2.95
N ASP A 31 -4.69 -9.60 -2.60
CA ASP A 31 -5.46 -8.81 -3.56
C ASP A 31 -4.59 -8.45 -4.76
N LEU A 32 -5.22 -8.40 -5.92
CA LEU A 32 -4.57 -8.02 -7.17
C LEU A 32 -4.99 -6.62 -7.57
N LEU A 33 -4.04 -5.86 -8.10
CA LEU A 33 -4.33 -4.54 -8.64
C LEU A 33 -3.44 -4.25 -9.85
N THR A 34 -3.93 -3.36 -10.70
CA THR A 34 -3.15 -2.90 -11.85
C THR A 34 -2.81 -1.43 -11.65
N TYR A 35 -1.59 -1.06 -12.03
CA TYR A 35 -1.13 0.31 -12.00
C TYR A 35 -0.21 0.54 -13.19
N GLU A 36 -0.55 1.53 -13.99
CA GLU A 36 0.20 1.87 -15.22
C GLU A 36 0.47 0.67 -16.12
N GLY A 37 -0.54 -0.19 -16.29
CA GLY A 37 -0.46 -1.33 -17.19
C GLY A 37 0.27 -2.55 -16.61
N HIS A 38 0.69 -2.49 -15.36
CA HIS A 38 1.37 -3.61 -14.71
C HIS A 38 0.49 -4.21 -13.61
N LEU A 39 0.60 -5.53 -13.45
CA LEU A 39 -0.15 -6.26 -12.43
C LEU A 39 0.70 -6.40 -11.17
N TYR A 40 0.08 -6.12 -10.03
CA TYR A 40 0.70 -6.20 -8.71
C TYR A 40 -0.14 -7.06 -7.78
N ILE A 41 0.52 -7.67 -6.81
CA ILE A 41 -0.13 -8.42 -5.75
C ILE A 41 0.20 -7.79 -4.39
N VAL A 42 -0.80 -7.70 -3.52
CA VAL A 42 -0.59 -7.23 -2.15
C VAL A 42 0.17 -8.30 -1.36
N ILE A 43 1.32 -7.93 -0.83
CA ILE A 43 2.16 -8.86 -0.03
C ILE A 43 2.08 -8.59 1.46
N SER A 44 1.72 -7.38 1.86
CA SER A 44 1.50 -7.09 3.28
C SER A 44 0.62 -5.86 3.45
N VAL A 45 -0.12 -5.84 4.55
CA VAL A 45 -0.90 -4.68 4.98
C VAL A 45 -0.52 -4.42 6.44
N SER A 46 -0.13 -3.19 6.72
CA SER A 46 0.24 -2.78 8.07
C SER A 46 -0.36 -1.43 8.42
N ILE A 47 -0.40 -1.11 9.68
CA ILE A 47 -0.83 0.19 10.17
C ILE A 47 0.37 0.85 10.82
N GLU A 48 0.74 2.01 10.31
CA GLU A 48 1.77 2.84 10.92
C GLU A 48 1.11 3.88 11.79
N ILE A 49 1.49 3.94 13.05
CA ILE A 49 0.94 4.87 14.01
C ILE A 49 1.99 5.93 14.31
N GLN A 50 1.59 7.19 14.18
CA GLN A 50 2.43 8.34 14.49
C GLN A 50 1.75 9.16 15.59
N GLU A 51 2.51 9.54 16.61
CA GLU A 51 2.05 10.48 17.62
C GLU A 51 2.67 11.85 17.38
N ILE A 52 1.81 12.85 17.25
CA ILE A 52 2.23 14.25 17.18
C ILE A 52 1.50 14.97 18.31
N LYS A 53 2.21 15.42 19.33
CA LYS A 53 1.66 16.19 20.46
C LYS A 53 0.49 15.48 21.15
N THR A 54 0.56 14.28 21.54
CA THR A 54 -0.53 13.53 22.21
C THR A 54 -1.67 13.05 21.29
N ILE A 55 -1.63 13.40 20.00
CA ILE A 55 -2.62 12.89 19.03
C ILE A 55 -1.97 11.74 18.25
N ALA A 56 -2.59 10.57 18.31
CA ALA A 56 -2.14 9.41 17.55
C ALA A 56 -2.94 9.32 16.25
N GLN A 57 -2.25 9.13 15.13
CA GLN A 57 -2.86 8.90 13.83
C GLN A 57 -2.37 7.60 13.26
N GLY A 58 -3.31 6.78 12.78
CA GLY A 58 -2.98 5.54 12.11
C GLY A 58 -3.07 5.70 10.59
N GLN A 59 -2.17 5.04 9.89
CA GLN A 59 -2.14 5.05 8.44
C GLN A 59 -1.91 3.64 7.90
N TYR A 60 -2.73 3.25 6.92
CA TYR A 60 -2.57 1.95 6.28
C TYR A 60 -1.46 2.00 5.25
N ILE A 61 -0.49 1.10 5.40
CA ILE A 61 0.61 0.92 4.45
C ILE A 61 0.39 -0.43 3.76
N VAL A 62 0.18 -0.40 2.46
CA VAL A 62 -0.07 -1.60 1.66
C VAL A 62 1.13 -1.81 0.75
N GLU A 63 1.89 -2.85 1.00
CA GLU A 63 3.00 -3.19 0.12
C GLU A 63 2.53 -4.10 -1.00
N VAL A 64 2.85 -3.71 -2.22
CA VAL A 64 2.52 -4.49 -3.41
C VAL A 64 3.78 -4.79 -4.20
N LYS A 65 3.80 -5.96 -4.83
CA LYS A 65 4.94 -6.42 -5.61
C LYS A 65 4.48 -6.70 -7.03
N ARG A 66 5.26 -6.26 -8.00
CA ARG A 66 4.97 -6.50 -9.40
C ARG A 66 5.11 -7.98 -9.73
N LEU A 67 4.09 -8.54 -10.39
CA LEU A 67 4.08 -9.94 -10.79
C LEU A 67 4.86 -10.17 -12.08
N LYS A 68 4.84 -9.22 -12.97
CA LYS A 68 5.60 -9.32 -14.22
C LYS A 68 5.91 -7.95 -14.80
#